data_e9ce18025c5b47b793d78254db83d39e
#
_entry.id   e9ce18025c5b47b793d78254db83d39e
#
_cell.length_a   1.000
_cell.length_b   1.000
_cell.length_c   1.000
_cell.angle_alpha   90.00
_cell.angle_beta   90.00
_cell.angle_gamma   90.00
#
_symmetry.space_group_name_H-M   'P 1'
#
loop_
_entity.id
_entity.type
_entity.pdbx_description
1 polymer ?
#
loop_
_entity_poly.entity_id
_entity_poly.type
_entity_poly.pdbx_seq_one_letter_code
_entity_poly.pdbx_strand_id
1 'polypeptide(L)'
;PYDMPIVGYDNDVVNTLTIWDAEAIQDFSLDSFDKGDYHKAVEQENLAKTIVEVLYPNDNHYEGKELRLKQQYFFISASVQRAVAKYKKHHDDITKLYEKVTFQLNDTHPTVAVPELMRILMDVEGLGWDEAWEITTKTCAYTNHTIMAEALEKWPVDLFSRLLPRIYQIVEEINRRFLIQVREQYPGDEEKIRQMAVIYDGQVHICLLYTSPSPRDS
;
A
#
# COMPACT_ATOMS: atom_id res chain seq x y z
N PRO A 1 16.96 -3.70 3.71
CA PRO A 1 16.44 -3.49 5.07
C PRO A 1 17.54 -3.56 6.12
N TYR A 2 17.38 -2.75 7.17
CA TYR A 2 18.21 -2.78 8.38
C TYR A 2 17.33 -3.19 9.55
N ASP A 3 17.71 -4.25 10.25
CA ASP A 3 16.94 -4.79 11.37
C ASP A 3 17.53 -4.32 12.69
N MET A 4 16.71 -3.65 13.50
CA MET A 4 17.04 -3.23 14.83
C MET A 4 16.33 -4.14 15.85
N PRO A 5 17.04 -4.82 16.74
CA PRO A 5 16.42 -5.61 17.78
C PRO A 5 15.81 -4.69 18.86
N ILE A 6 14.57 -4.94 19.21
CA ILE A 6 13.86 -4.27 20.31
C ILE A 6 13.69 -5.28 21.43
N VAL A 7 14.52 -5.14 22.44
CA VAL A 7 14.55 -6.05 23.61
C VAL A 7 13.54 -5.60 24.66
N GLY A 8 12.75 -6.53 25.17
CA GLY A 8 11.89 -6.28 26.32
C GLY A 8 12.66 -6.38 27.65
N TYR A 9 12.06 -5.85 28.74
CA TYR A 9 12.60 -6.02 30.07
C TYR A 9 12.23 -7.40 30.61
N ASP A 10 13.24 -8.16 31.04
CA ASP A 10 13.12 -9.48 31.71
C ASP A 10 12.20 -10.47 30.96
N ASN A 11 12.37 -10.57 29.63
CA ASN A 11 11.69 -11.57 28.81
C ASN A 11 12.58 -12.04 27.64
N ASP A 12 12.28 -13.22 27.10
CA ASP A 12 13.04 -13.86 26.03
C ASP A 12 12.59 -13.43 24.63
N VAL A 13 11.62 -12.50 24.51
CA VAL A 13 11.09 -12.05 23.23
C VAL A 13 11.86 -10.82 22.78
N VAL A 14 12.43 -10.90 21.58
CA VAL A 14 13.06 -9.77 20.88
C VAL A 14 12.24 -9.45 19.64
N ASN A 15 11.59 -8.27 19.64
CA ASN A 15 10.94 -7.75 18.46
C ASN A 15 11.95 -7.13 17.49
N THR A 16 11.57 -6.97 16.25
CA THR A 16 12.43 -6.38 15.22
C THR A 16 11.74 -5.15 14.65
N LEU A 17 12.43 -4.01 14.71
CA LEU A 17 12.11 -2.84 13.91
C LEU A 17 12.91 -2.91 12.61
N THR A 18 12.22 -2.92 11.48
CA THR A 18 12.88 -2.90 10.17
C THR A 18 12.87 -1.48 9.61
N ILE A 19 14.06 -0.98 9.27
CA ILE A 19 14.26 0.29 8.58
C ILE A 19 14.61 -0.03 7.12
N TRP A 20 14.00 0.71 6.21
CA TRP A 20 14.20 0.54 4.78
C TRP A 20 15.06 1.66 4.22
N ASP A 21 15.94 1.29 3.29
CA ASP A 21 16.72 2.18 2.46
C ASP A 21 16.45 1.88 1.00
N ALA A 22 16.64 2.86 0.13
CA ALA A 22 16.42 2.74 -1.30
C ALA A 22 17.74 2.95 -2.05
N GLU A 23 18.04 2.01 -2.94
CA GLU A 23 19.18 2.07 -3.84
C GLU A 23 18.70 2.14 -5.28
N ALA A 24 19.36 2.93 -6.10
CA ALA A 24 19.07 3.00 -7.51
C ALA A 24 19.47 1.69 -8.21
N ILE A 25 18.68 1.27 -9.21
CA ILE A 25 19.02 0.11 -10.05
C ILE A 25 20.25 0.43 -10.91
N GLN A 26 20.39 1.70 -11.32
CA GLN A 26 21.57 2.24 -12.00
C GLN A 26 22.11 3.42 -11.17
N ASP A 27 23.25 3.23 -10.55
CA ASP A 27 23.84 4.24 -9.67
C ASP A 27 24.34 5.47 -10.45
N PHE A 28 24.86 5.27 -11.63
CA PHE A 28 25.47 6.33 -12.43
C PHE A 28 25.39 6.02 -13.93
N SER A 29 24.91 6.98 -14.73
CA SER A 29 24.89 6.86 -16.18
C SER A 29 26.13 7.51 -16.82
N LEU A 30 27.15 6.71 -17.11
CA LEU A 30 28.36 7.16 -17.75
C LEU A 30 28.08 7.80 -19.13
N ASP A 31 27.15 7.23 -19.90
CA ASP A 31 26.75 7.76 -21.21
C ASP A 31 26.12 9.16 -21.13
N SER A 32 25.30 9.41 -20.11
CA SER A 32 24.74 10.75 -19.87
C SER A 32 25.80 11.74 -19.39
N PHE A 33 26.72 11.28 -18.55
CA PHE A 33 27.83 12.09 -18.04
C PHE A 33 28.77 12.53 -19.18
N ASP A 34 29.17 11.61 -20.05
CA ASP A 34 30.05 11.88 -21.20
C ASP A 34 29.42 12.84 -22.21
N LYS A 35 28.06 12.87 -22.27
CA LYS A 35 27.30 13.82 -23.08
C LYS A 35 27.10 15.19 -22.41
N GLY A 36 27.62 15.38 -21.19
CA GLY A 36 27.50 16.62 -20.43
C GLY A 36 26.16 16.79 -19.69
N ASP A 37 25.27 15.76 -19.69
CA ASP A 37 24.02 15.76 -18.93
C ASP A 37 24.22 15.19 -17.53
N TYR A 38 24.86 15.99 -16.69
CA TYR A 38 25.27 15.58 -15.35
C TYR A 38 24.06 15.34 -14.41
N HIS A 39 22.94 16.07 -14.62
CA HIS A 39 21.74 15.86 -13.82
C HIS A 39 21.12 14.50 -14.11
N LYS A 40 21.04 14.13 -15.37
CA LYS A 40 20.49 12.83 -15.77
C LYS A 40 21.39 11.67 -15.34
N ALA A 41 22.71 11.89 -15.29
CA ALA A 41 23.69 10.89 -14.86
C ALA A 41 23.44 10.39 -13.42
N VAL A 42 22.89 11.22 -12.54
CA VAL A 42 22.62 10.93 -11.11
C VAL A 42 21.12 10.93 -10.77
N GLU A 43 20.24 11.02 -11.75
CA GLU A 43 18.80 11.18 -11.54
C GLU A 43 18.20 10.03 -10.73
N GLN A 44 18.52 8.80 -11.05
CA GLN A 44 17.98 7.63 -10.34
C GLN A 44 18.49 7.52 -8.91
N GLU A 45 19.75 7.85 -8.68
CA GLU A 45 20.31 7.88 -7.32
C GLU A 45 19.66 8.96 -6.47
N ASN A 46 19.47 10.16 -7.02
CA ASN A 46 18.79 11.25 -6.33
C ASN A 46 17.32 10.89 -6.02
N LEU A 47 16.62 10.24 -6.96
CA LEU A 47 15.24 9.80 -6.75
C LEU A 47 15.16 8.75 -5.62
N ALA A 48 16.06 7.76 -5.62
CA ALA A 48 16.10 6.75 -4.57
C ALA A 48 16.34 7.39 -3.19
N LYS A 49 17.31 8.30 -3.08
CA LYS A 49 17.57 9.04 -1.85
C LYS A 49 16.35 9.86 -1.40
N THR A 50 15.71 10.57 -2.32
CA THR A 50 14.54 11.40 -2.02
C THR A 50 13.38 10.59 -1.45
N ILE A 51 13.19 9.33 -1.89
CA ILE A 51 12.11 8.45 -1.38
C ILE A 51 12.28 8.16 0.12
N VAL A 52 13.52 8.05 0.63
CA VAL A 52 13.77 7.63 2.02
C VAL A 52 14.29 8.73 2.94
N GLU A 53 14.68 9.89 2.41
CA GLU A 53 15.40 10.92 3.14
C GLU A 53 14.50 11.77 4.03
N VAL A 54 13.33 12.16 3.56
CA VAL A 54 12.41 13.05 4.29
C VAL A 54 11.02 12.46 4.36
N LEU A 55 10.57 12.15 5.57
CA LEU A 55 9.22 11.66 5.84
C LEU A 55 8.23 12.84 5.81
N TYR A 56 7.02 12.59 5.27
CA TYR A 56 5.93 13.57 5.15
C TYR A 56 6.33 14.83 4.37
N PRO A 57 6.64 14.71 3.07
CA PRO A 57 6.85 15.88 2.24
C PRO A 57 5.60 16.74 2.19
N ASN A 58 5.77 18.05 1.93
CA ASN A 58 4.62 18.92 1.69
C ASN A 58 3.85 18.46 0.44
N ASP A 59 2.59 18.08 0.61
CA ASP A 59 1.71 17.53 -0.44
C ASP A 59 0.64 18.51 -0.92
N ASN A 60 0.81 19.82 -0.67
CA ASN A 60 -0.06 20.85 -1.20
C ASN A 60 0.07 21.03 -2.73
N HIS A 61 1.14 20.49 -3.33
CA HIS A 61 1.40 20.50 -4.77
C HIS A 61 1.51 19.07 -5.31
N TYR A 62 1.42 18.94 -6.64
CA TYR A 62 1.35 17.66 -7.33
C TYR A 62 2.60 16.78 -7.11
N GLU A 63 3.78 17.38 -7.20
CA GLU A 63 5.07 16.71 -7.00
C GLU A 63 5.21 16.15 -5.58
N GLY A 64 4.73 16.88 -4.59
CA GLY A 64 4.72 16.41 -3.20
C GLY A 64 3.77 15.25 -2.98
N LYS A 65 2.58 15.27 -3.62
CA LYS A 65 1.66 14.12 -3.63
C LYS A 65 2.30 12.90 -4.30
N GLU A 66 2.96 13.10 -5.43
CA GLU A 66 3.66 12.03 -6.14
C GLU A 66 4.76 11.40 -5.27
N LEU A 67 5.60 12.23 -4.64
CA LEU A 67 6.65 11.73 -3.74
C LEU A 67 6.06 10.96 -2.56
N ARG A 68 5.01 11.49 -1.93
CA ARG A 68 4.34 10.83 -0.81
C ARG A 68 3.75 9.48 -1.20
N LEU A 69 3.12 9.37 -2.36
CA LEU A 69 2.60 8.09 -2.86
C LEU A 69 3.72 7.09 -3.15
N LYS A 70 4.85 7.55 -3.72
CA LYS A 70 6.06 6.72 -3.93
C LYS A 70 6.61 6.19 -2.60
N GLN A 71 6.70 7.04 -1.58
CA GLN A 71 7.18 6.64 -0.25
C GLN A 71 6.27 5.59 0.38
N GLN A 72 4.96 5.80 0.37
CA GLN A 72 4.01 4.85 0.93
C GLN A 72 4.08 3.50 0.21
N TYR A 73 4.05 3.51 -1.12
CA TYR A 73 4.11 2.26 -1.88
C TYR A 73 5.45 1.55 -1.71
N PHE A 74 6.58 2.25 -1.75
CA PHE A 74 7.91 1.67 -1.53
C PHE A 74 7.99 0.95 -0.18
N PHE A 75 7.62 1.65 0.89
CA PHE A 75 7.66 1.08 2.24
C PHE A 75 6.74 -0.13 2.39
N ILE A 76 5.51 -0.01 1.92
CA ILE A 76 4.50 -1.07 2.04
C ILE A 76 4.85 -2.28 1.18
N SER A 77 5.21 -2.07 -0.09
CA SER A 77 5.57 -3.17 -0.98
C SER A 77 6.77 -3.95 -0.45
N ALA A 78 7.81 -3.26 0.01
CA ALA A 78 8.98 -3.89 0.62
C ALA A 78 8.62 -4.70 1.88
N SER A 79 7.76 -4.15 2.73
CA SER A 79 7.34 -4.80 3.98
C SER A 79 6.47 -6.04 3.73
N VAL A 80 5.50 -5.95 2.83
CA VAL A 80 4.60 -7.07 2.48
C VAL A 80 5.38 -8.18 1.80
N GLN A 81 6.22 -7.86 0.81
CA GLN A 81 7.08 -8.84 0.14
C GLN A 81 8.00 -9.58 1.12
N ARG A 82 8.60 -8.83 2.05
CA ARG A 82 9.45 -9.43 3.08
C ARG A 82 8.67 -10.38 4.00
N ALA A 83 7.48 -10.00 4.43
CA ALA A 83 6.64 -10.84 5.28
C ALA A 83 6.23 -12.14 4.56
N VAL A 84 5.81 -12.04 3.30
CA VAL A 84 5.50 -13.21 2.46
C VAL A 84 6.72 -14.09 2.25
N ALA A 85 7.88 -13.51 1.93
CA ALA A 85 9.12 -14.26 1.77
C ALA A 85 9.56 -14.97 3.07
N LYS A 86 9.38 -14.31 4.23
CA LYS A 86 9.65 -14.91 5.54
C LYS A 86 8.70 -16.07 5.82
N TYR A 87 7.41 -15.91 5.53
CA TYR A 87 6.43 -16.99 5.66
C TYR A 87 6.83 -18.21 4.82
N LYS A 88 7.15 -18.01 3.54
CA LYS A 88 7.51 -19.09 2.60
C LYS A 88 8.79 -19.84 2.95
N LYS A 89 9.66 -19.30 3.81
CA LYS A 89 10.84 -20.05 4.31
C LYS A 89 10.46 -21.21 5.24
N HIS A 90 9.28 -21.17 5.83
CA HIS A 90 8.85 -22.12 6.84
C HIS A 90 7.52 -22.81 6.52
N HIS A 91 6.83 -22.36 5.46
CA HIS A 91 5.50 -22.83 5.06
C HIS A 91 5.39 -22.89 3.54
N ASP A 92 4.96 -24.01 3.00
CA ASP A 92 4.82 -24.23 1.55
C ASP A 92 3.46 -23.76 1.01
N ASP A 93 2.43 -23.72 1.86
CA ASP A 93 1.05 -23.41 1.48
C ASP A 93 0.72 -21.94 1.73
N ILE A 94 0.79 -21.12 0.69
CA ILE A 94 0.50 -19.67 0.76
C ILE A 94 -0.96 -19.37 1.10
N THR A 95 -1.89 -20.33 0.87
CA THR A 95 -3.30 -20.11 1.18
C THR A 95 -3.58 -19.98 2.66
N LYS A 96 -2.62 -20.39 3.52
CA LYS A 96 -2.66 -20.29 4.98
C LYS A 96 -1.86 -19.11 5.55
N LEU A 97 -1.49 -18.14 4.71
CA LEU A 97 -0.72 -16.97 5.13
C LEU A 97 -1.34 -16.28 6.35
N TYR A 98 -2.65 -16.08 6.35
CA TYR A 98 -3.40 -15.39 7.41
C TYR A 98 -3.35 -16.10 8.79
N GLU A 99 -2.98 -17.39 8.84
CA GLU A 99 -2.80 -18.09 10.13
C GLU A 99 -1.53 -17.68 10.87
N LYS A 100 -0.57 -17.08 10.18
CA LYS A 100 0.77 -16.77 10.68
C LYS A 100 1.19 -15.31 10.52
N VAL A 101 0.52 -14.58 9.64
CA VAL A 101 0.85 -13.19 9.30
C VAL A 101 -0.38 -12.33 9.45
N THR A 102 -0.23 -11.21 10.16
CA THR A 102 -1.23 -10.16 10.23
C THR A 102 -0.57 -8.81 9.98
N PHE A 103 -1.14 -8.03 9.09
CA PHE A 103 -0.76 -6.63 8.88
C PHE A 103 -1.73 -5.73 9.61
N GLN A 104 -1.26 -5.09 10.68
CA GLN A 104 -2.03 -4.06 11.36
C GLN A 104 -1.76 -2.72 10.68
N LEU A 105 -2.75 -2.22 9.96
CA LEU A 105 -2.69 -0.97 9.22
C LEU A 105 -3.21 0.17 10.09
N ASN A 106 -2.35 1.12 10.44
CA ASN A 106 -2.72 2.28 11.23
C ASN A 106 -2.93 3.49 10.33
N ASP A 107 -4.12 4.04 10.35
CA ASP A 107 -4.59 5.12 9.49
C ASP A 107 -4.54 4.79 7.98
N THR A 108 -4.67 5.80 7.13
CA THR A 108 -4.76 5.63 5.68
C THR A 108 -3.39 5.41 5.02
N HIS A 109 -2.30 5.76 5.69
CA HIS A 109 -0.95 5.73 5.15
C HIS A 109 -0.53 4.35 4.60
N PRO A 110 -0.79 3.22 5.29
CA PRO A 110 -0.41 1.89 4.82
C PRO A 110 -1.51 1.14 4.04
N THR A 111 -2.66 1.74 3.77
CA THR A 111 -3.82 1.01 3.18
C THR A 111 -3.57 0.44 1.79
N VAL A 112 -2.57 0.96 1.06
CA VAL A 112 -2.12 0.36 -0.20
C VAL A 112 -1.60 -1.08 -0.02
N ALA A 113 -1.39 -1.54 1.22
CA ALA A 113 -1.05 -2.93 1.53
C ALA A 113 -2.13 -3.92 1.07
N VAL A 114 -3.40 -3.53 1.08
CA VAL A 114 -4.51 -4.38 0.61
C VAL A 114 -4.35 -4.73 -0.87
N PRO A 115 -4.32 -3.79 -1.81
CA PRO A 115 -4.13 -4.12 -3.22
C PRO A 115 -2.72 -4.63 -3.53
N GLU A 116 -1.68 -4.30 -2.76
CA GLU A 116 -0.34 -4.87 -2.95
C GLU A 116 -0.29 -6.34 -2.56
N LEU A 117 -0.91 -6.74 -1.46
CA LEU A 117 -1.02 -8.15 -1.10
C LEU A 117 -1.82 -8.93 -2.16
N MET A 118 -2.92 -8.37 -2.65
CA MET A 118 -3.67 -8.95 -3.77
C MET A 118 -2.79 -9.15 -4.99
N ARG A 119 -1.98 -8.14 -5.36
CA ARG A 119 -1.05 -8.24 -6.49
C ARG A 119 -0.06 -9.38 -6.29
N ILE A 120 0.54 -9.48 -5.12
CA ILE A 120 1.52 -10.53 -4.83
C ILE A 120 0.85 -11.91 -4.93
N LEU A 121 -0.31 -12.09 -4.30
CA LEU A 121 -1.01 -13.37 -4.32
C LEU A 121 -1.46 -13.79 -5.73
N MET A 122 -1.91 -12.84 -6.54
CA MET A 122 -2.36 -13.13 -7.91
C MET A 122 -1.21 -13.21 -8.92
N ASP A 123 -0.34 -12.21 -8.96
CA ASP A 123 0.62 -12.04 -10.04
C ASP A 123 1.94 -12.80 -9.77
N VAL A 124 2.28 -13.05 -8.50
CA VAL A 124 3.51 -13.76 -8.12
C VAL A 124 3.22 -15.19 -7.69
N GLU A 125 2.19 -15.40 -6.86
CA GLU A 125 1.85 -16.72 -6.33
C GLU A 125 0.82 -17.47 -7.24
N GLY A 126 0.21 -16.80 -8.21
CA GLY A 126 -0.66 -17.40 -9.22
C GLY A 126 -2.07 -17.76 -8.75
N LEU A 127 -2.53 -17.19 -7.62
CA LEU A 127 -3.87 -17.46 -7.09
C LEU A 127 -4.96 -16.75 -7.89
N GLY A 128 -6.17 -17.30 -7.86
CA GLY A 128 -7.35 -16.63 -8.37
C GLY A 128 -7.77 -15.45 -7.49
N TRP A 129 -8.60 -14.55 -8.05
CA TRP A 129 -9.09 -13.36 -7.33
C TRP A 129 -9.75 -13.69 -6.00
N ASP A 130 -10.69 -14.62 -6.00
CA ASP A 130 -11.52 -14.85 -4.81
C ASP A 130 -10.70 -15.47 -3.67
N GLU A 131 -9.79 -16.35 -3.98
CA GLU A 131 -8.85 -16.92 -3.01
C GLU A 131 -7.87 -15.87 -2.48
N ALA A 132 -7.28 -15.05 -3.36
CA ALA A 132 -6.41 -13.95 -2.97
C ALA A 132 -7.14 -12.93 -2.09
N TRP A 133 -8.41 -12.63 -2.40
CA TRP A 133 -9.23 -11.72 -1.61
C TRP A 133 -9.54 -12.28 -0.22
N GLU A 134 -9.90 -13.55 -0.13
CA GLU A 134 -10.13 -14.22 1.16
C GLU A 134 -8.89 -14.16 2.06
N ILE A 135 -7.71 -14.47 1.50
CA ILE A 135 -6.45 -14.39 2.25
C ILE A 135 -6.17 -12.96 2.67
N THR A 136 -6.33 -11.98 1.77
CA THR A 136 -6.03 -10.57 2.03
C THR A 136 -6.92 -10.02 3.15
N THR A 137 -8.22 -10.27 3.12
CA THR A 137 -9.16 -9.79 4.13
C THR A 137 -8.93 -10.41 5.52
N LYS A 138 -8.41 -11.64 5.57
CA LYS A 138 -8.03 -12.30 6.81
C LYS A 138 -6.65 -11.88 7.33
N THR A 139 -5.78 -11.39 6.44
CA THR A 139 -4.40 -11.00 6.80
C THR A 139 -4.30 -9.54 7.24
N CYS A 140 -5.12 -8.65 6.67
CA CYS A 140 -5.08 -7.23 6.97
C CYS A 140 -6.09 -6.87 8.08
N ALA A 141 -5.64 -6.08 9.04
CA ALA A 141 -6.46 -5.43 10.06
C ALA A 141 -6.21 -3.91 10.01
N TYR A 142 -7.25 -3.11 10.25
CA TYR A 142 -7.17 -1.66 10.10
C TYR A 142 -7.65 -0.95 11.36
N THR A 143 -6.95 0.12 11.73
CA THR A 143 -7.38 1.05 12.77
C THR A 143 -7.27 2.48 12.25
N ASN A 144 -8.37 3.20 12.28
CA ASN A 144 -8.37 4.63 12.01
C ASN A 144 -8.28 5.41 13.33
N HIS A 145 -7.29 6.31 13.43
CA HIS A 145 -7.03 7.13 14.61
C HIS A 145 -7.60 8.56 14.48
N THR A 146 -8.18 8.91 13.33
CA THR A 146 -8.70 10.25 13.07
C THR A 146 -10.15 10.21 12.59
N ILE A 147 -10.92 11.20 13.00
CA ILE A 147 -12.29 11.43 12.52
C ILE A 147 -12.37 12.64 11.59
N MET A 148 -11.26 13.34 11.38
CA MET A 148 -11.21 14.54 10.55
C MET A 148 -11.12 14.16 9.07
N ALA A 149 -12.06 14.65 8.27
CA ALA A 149 -12.15 14.30 6.86
C ALA A 149 -10.89 14.70 6.04
N GLU A 150 -10.20 15.78 6.43
CA GLU A 150 -8.95 16.22 5.83
C GLU A 150 -7.78 15.26 6.06
N ALA A 151 -7.83 14.45 7.10
CA ALA A 151 -6.81 13.44 7.41
C ALA A 151 -7.04 12.10 6.69
N LEU A 152 -8.20 11.94 6.03
CA LEU A 152 -8.50 10.77 5.21
C LEU A 152 -7.91 10.97 3.82
N GLU A 153 -6.83 10.26 3.53
CA GLU A 153 -6.10 10.41 2.28
C GLU A 153 -6.91 10.00 1.07
N LYS A 154 -6.78 10.82 0.03
CA LYS A 154 -7.33 10.56 -1.30
C LYS A 154 -6.31 10.99 -2.36
N TRP A 155 -6.28 10.27 -3.45
CA TRP A 155 -5.31 10.46 -4.52
C TRP A 155 -6.01 10.77 -5.84
N PRO A 156 -5.55 11.76 -6.62
CA PRO A 156 -6.03 11.95 -7.97
C PRO A 156 -5.89 10.66 -8.79
N VAL A 157 -6.93 10.28 -9.51
CA VAL A 157 -6.94 9.04 -10.33
C VAL A 157 -5.82 9.06 -11.36
N ASP A 158 -5.56 10.20 -12.01
CA ASP A 158 -4.49 10.35 -12.99
C ASP A 158 -3.10 10.08 -12.40
N LEU A 159 -2.83 10.62 -11.20
CA LEU A 159 -1.59 10.36 -10.48
C LEU A 159 -1.46 8.88 -10.08
N PHE A 160 -2.49 8.35 -9.43
CA PHE A 160 -2.47 7.00 -8.90
C PHE A 160 -2.35 5.94 -10.01
N SER A 161 -3.15 6.08 -11.08
CA SER A 161 -3.14 5.13 -12.21
C SER A 161 -1.85 5.20 -13.03
N ARG A 162 -1.27 6.39 -13.19
CA ARG A 162 0.01 6.58 -13.89
C ARG A 162 1.18 5.99 -13.11
N LEU A 163 1.21 6.22 -11.80
CA LEU A 163 2.33 5.81 -10.95
C LEU A 163 2.27 4.32 -10.58
N LEU A 164 1.07 3.80 -10.31
CA LEU A 164 0.82 2.45 -9.81
C LEU A 164 -0.25 1.74 -10.67
N PRO A 165 -0.03 1.54 -11.98
CA PRO A 165 -1.08 1.08 -12.90
C PRO A 165 -1.66 -0.28 -12.51
N ARG A 166 -0.86 -1.24 -12.06
CA ARG A 166 -1.36 -2.55 -11.66
C ARG A 166 -2.16 -2.49 -10.35
N ILE A 167 -1.69 -1.71 -9.39
CA ILE A 167 -2.41 -1.47 -8.13
C ILE A 167 -3.75 -0.79 -8.41
N TYR A 168 -3.77 0.18 -9.32
CA TYR A 168 -5.00 0.86 -9.72
C TYR A 168 -6.03 -0.12 -10.32
N GLN A 169 -5.63 -1.01 -11.21
CA GLN A 169 -6.52 -2.05 -11.76
C GLN A 169 -7.14 -2.92 -10.66
N ILE A 170 -6.35 -3.28 -9.65
CA ILE A 170 -6.86 -4.06 -8.52
C ILE A 170 -7.86 -3.24 -7.70
N VAL A 171 -7.56 -1.97 -7.44
CA VAL A 171 -8.48 -1.06 -6.73
C VAL A 171 -9.78 -0.84 -7.51
N GLU A 172 -9.72 -0.70 -8.83
CA GLU A 172 -10.91 -0.63 -9.70
C GLU A 172 -11.79 -1.89 -9.56
N GLU A 173 -11.19 -3.07 -9.57
CA GLU A 173 -11.94 -4.32 -9.44
C GLU A 173 -12.51 -4.49 -8.03
N ILE A 174 -11.78 -4.09 -6.98
CA ILE A 174 -12.30 -4.04 -5.61
C ILE A 174 -13.53 -3.12 -5.56
N ASN A 175 -13.41 -1.91 -6.08
CA ASN A 175 -14.49 -0.94 -6.12
C ASN A 175 -15.71 -1.48 -6.89
N ARG A 176 -15.49 -2.08 -8.06
CA ARG A 176 -16.56 -2.67 -8.89
C ARG A 176 -17.34 -3.74 -8.12
N ARG A 177 -16.64 -4.70 -7.51
CA ARG A 177 -17.25 -5.80 -6.74
C ARG A 177 -17.97 -5.29 -5.51
N PHE A 178 -17.38 -4.36 -4.80
CA PHE A 178 -17.97 -3.74 -3.61
C PHE A 178 -19.28 -2.99 -3.97
N LEU A 179 -19.28 -2.20 -5.04
CA LEU A 179 -20.47 -1.47 -5.47
C LEU A 179 -21.61 -2.37 -5.94
N ILE A 180 -21.34 -3.59 -6.40
CA ILE A 180 -22.40 -4.58 -6.66
C ILE A 180 -23.12 -4.92 -5.34
N GLN A 181 -22.37 -5.24 -4.29
CA GLN A 181 -22.93 -5.56 -2.96
C GLN A 181 -23.70 -4.36 -2.38
N VAL A 182 -23.16 -3.13 -2.52
CA VAL A 182 -23.83 -1.92 -2.06
C VAL A 182 -25.16 -1.70 -2.77
N ARG A 183 -25.22 -1.91 -4.10
CA ARG A 183 -26.47 -1.78 -4.87
C ARG A 183 -27.51 -2.83 -4.50
N GLU A 184 -27.09 -4.04 -4.16
CA GLU A 184 -27.99 -5.09 -3.68
C GLU A 184 -28.58 -4.74 -2.31
N GLN A 185 -27.75 -4.13 -1.42
CA GLN A 185 -28.17 -3.75 -0.07
C GLN A 185 -29.00 -2.46 -0.03
N TYR A 186 -28.71 -1.52 -0.94
CA TYR A 186 -29.35 -0.19 -1.02
C TYR A 186 -29.87 0.08 -2.44
N PRO A 187 -30.90 -0.65 -2.91
CA PRO A 187 -31.38 -0.51 -4.27
C PRO A 187 -31.96 0.87 -4.53
N GLY A 188 -31.46 1.57 -5.52
CA GLY A 188 -31.93 2.90 -5.95
C GLY A 188 -31.38 4.08 -5.15
N ASP A 189 -30.55 3.86 -4.15
CA ASP A 189 -29.89 4.93 -3.37
C ASP A 189 -28.54 5.31 -4.00
N GLU A 190 -28.58 6.09 -5.09
CA GLU A 190 -27.39 6.51 -5.82
C GLU A 190 -26.45 7.39 -4.99
N GLU A 191 -26.97 8.18 -4.03
CA GLU A 191 -26.14 9.00 -3.17
C GLU A 191 -25.31 8.14 -2.23
N LYS A 192 -25.92 7.11 -1.63
CA LYS A 192 -25.21 6.17 -0.77
C LYS A 192 -24.17 5.34 -1.54
N ILE A 193 -24.52 4.91 -2.76
CA ILE A 193 -23.58 4.21 -3.64
C ILE A 193 -22.37 5.08 -3.92
N ARG A 194 -22.57 6.37 -4.20
CA ARG A 194 -21.48 7.33 -4.44
C ARG A 194 -20.61 7.54 -3.20
N GLN A 195 -21.22 7.72 -2.03
CA GLN A 195 -20.49 7.95 -0.77
C GLN A 195 -19.64 6.74 -0.34
N MET A 196 -20.06 5.54 -0.69
CA MET A 196 -19.34 4.30 -0.36
C MET A 196 -18.30 3.90 -1.42
N ALA A 197 -18.31 4.54 -2.59
CA ALA A 197 -17.39 4.20 -3.67
C ALA A 197 -15.93 4.54 -3.31
N VAL A 198 -15.03 3.58 -3.54
CA VAL A 198 -13.59 3.79 -3.39
C VAL A 198 -13.07 4.75 -4.44
N ILE A 199 -13.64 4.71 -5.63
CA ILE A 199 -13.27 5.62 -6.72
C ILE A 199 -14.50 6.47 -7.08
N TYR A 200 -14.41 7.78 -6.83
CA TYR A 200 -15.43 8.75 -7.26
C TYR A 200 -14.83 10.17 -7.36
N ASP A 201 -15.49 11.05 -8.11
CA ASP A 201 -15.07 12.44 -8.35
C ASP A 201 -13.58 12.57 -8.77
N GLY A 202 -13.09 11.64 -9.60
CA GLY A 202 -11.70 11.65 -10.07
C GLY A 202 -10.65 11.39 -9.00
N GLN A 203 -11.08 10.86 -7.83
CA GLN A 203 -10.21 10.53 -6.70
C GLN A 203 -10.32 9.05 -6.32
N VAL A 204 -9.21 8.49 -5.86
CA VAL A 204 -9.15 7.21 -5.17
C VAL A 204 -9.19 7.48 -3.67
N HIS A 205 -10.27 7.11 -3.01
CA HIS A 205 -10.48 7.24 -1.57
C HIS A 205 -9.92 6.01 -0.88
N ILE A 206 -8.61 5.99 -0.67
CA ILE A 206 -7.88 4.81 -0.17
C ILE A 206 -8.36 4.35 1.21
N CYS A 207 -8.91 5.26 2.02
CA CYS A 207 -9.47 4.97 3.33
C CYS A 207 -10.68 4.02 3.25
N LEU A 208 -11.37 3.94 2.12
CA LEU A 208 -12.52 3.06 1.91
C LEU A 208 -12.14 1.65 1.45
N LEU A 209 -10.87 1.38 1.18
CA LEU A 209 -10.40 0.02 0.85
C LEU A 209 -10.58 -0.96 2.02
N TYR A 210 -10.63 -0.44 3.24
CA TYR A 210 -10.86 -1.23 4.42
C TYR A 210 -11.94 -0.59 5.29
N THR A 211 -13.18 -1.01 5.13
CA THR A 211 -14.27 -0.63 6.01
C THR A 211 -14.39 -1.66 7.12
N SER A 212 -13.84 -1.36 8.29
CA SER A 212 -14.20 -2.10 9.50
C SER A 212 -15.56 -1.63 9.99
N PRO A 213 -16.51 -2.52 10.30
CA PRO A 213 -17.71 -2.11 10.99
C PRO A 213 -17.32 -1.43 12.31
N SER A 214 -17.93 -0.29 12.61
CA SER A 214 -17.73 0.38 13.89
C SER A 214 -18.11 -0.59 15.03
N PRO A 215 -17.38 -0.62 16.15
CA PRO A 215 -17.79 -1.39 17.32
C PRO A 215 -19.19 -1.02 17.86
N ARG A 216 -19.79 0.06 17.35
CA ARG A 216 -21.16 0.47 17.64
C ARG A 216 -22.19 -0.14 16.69
N ASP A 217 -21.74 -0.75 15.60
CA ASP A 217 -22.60 -1.35 14.56
C ASP A 217 -22.60 -2.88 14.65
N SER A 218 -21.98 -3.44 15.69
CA SER A 218 -21.95 -4.88 16.02
C SER A 218 -22.85 -5.21 17.20
#